data_342d2a09b8c4cdc4a1c9fd2df879e449
#
_entry.id   342d2a09b8c4cdc4a1c9fd2df879e449
#
_cell.length_a   1.000
_cell.length_b   1.000
_cell.length_c   1.000
_cell.angle_alpha   90.00
_cell.angle_beta   90.00
_cell.angle_gamma   90.00
#
_symmetry.space_group_name_H-M   'P 1'
#
loop_
_entity.id
_entity.type
_entity.pdbx_description
1 polymer ?
#
loop_
_entity_poly.entity_id
_entity_poly.type
_entity_poly.pdbx_seq_one_letter_code
_entity_poly.pdbx_strand_id
1 'polypeptide(L)'
;ELDFQYAPRAVKVVLGKKSVELGDPRRYVVSAFNSQTGSITEKLAFVRYLASKPRVGESVESHLIRVGTGTLYKRVLRKFLQGVFLSDPSQVSATVGKEIVRSFISGKPGLPAAGVAKLSEVLSHRIHQIEFNHRVDSLEEFAKEDVIVATDATNAAHLLGLSSIPTQLGSTTWYHSTSEPVSDSSMLHIDGEDRGAVVNSIVISNLSSAYSPEGKSLISTTTLIPTSESEVRRHLSIIWGAPTGDWELVAKYDIPASLPLFGTDSQRVTSARVTKGVYVAGDYRCAPSQNGALLSGRLTAQELL
;
A
#
# COMPACT_ATOMS: atom_id res chain seq x y z
N GLU A 1 13.09 -8.35 19.03
CA GLU A 1 13.29 -8.39 17.57
C GLU A 1 11.96 -8.73 16.89
N LEU A 2 11.66 -8.07 15.75
CA LEU A 2 10.42 -8.30 15.03
C LEU A 2 10.64 -9.43 14.01
N ASP A 3 9.93 -10.55 14.17
CA ASP A 3 9.95 -11.65 13.20
C ASP A 3 9.14 -11.27 11.95
N PHE A 4 9.76 -11.35 10.78
CA PHE A 4 9.15 -11.02 9.48
C PHE A 4 9.06 -12.24 8.57
N GLN A 5 7.89 -12.45 7.98
CA GLN A 5 7.68 -13.38 6.87
C GLN A 5 7.71 -12.61 5.55
N TYR A 6 8.59 -13.01 4.64
CA TYR A 6 8.83 -12.30 3.39
C TYR A 6 8.03 -12.89 2.23
N ALA A 7 7.30 -12.04 1.54
CA ALA A 7 6.59 -12.40 0.32
C ALA A 7 7.52 -12.49 -0.89
N PRO A 8 7.17 -13.30 -1.90
CA PRO A 8 7.85 -13.31 -3.19
C PRO A 8 7.85 -11.92 -3.84
N ARG A 9 8.96 -11.55 -4.51
CA ARG A 9 9.05 -10.33 -5.32
C ARG A 9 8.42 -10.52 -6.70
N ALA A 10 7.19 -11.01 -6.70
CA ALA A 10 6.42 -11.30 -7.89
C ALA A 10 4.93 -11.14 -7.59
N VAL A 11 4.16 -10.94 -8.64
CA VAL A 11 2.69 -10.95 -8.61
C VAL A 11 2.18 -12.01 -9.57
N LYS A 12 1.02 -12.58 -9.30
CA LYS A 12 0.25 -13.39 -10.23
C LYS A 12 -0.78 -12.52 -10.94
N VAL A 13 -0.69 -12.47 -12.24
CA VAL A 13 -1.60 -11.73 -13.12
C VAL A 13 -2.59 -12.70 -13.72
N VAL A 14 -3.85 -12.54 -13.42
CA VAL A 14 -4.93 -13.39 -13.94
C VAL A 14 -5.37 -12.85 -15.31
N LEU A 15 -5.30 -13.68 -16.34
CA LEU A 15 -5.64 -13.38 -17.72
C LEU A 15 -6.53 -14.52 -18.26
N GLY A 16 -7.78 -14.21 -18.55
CA GLY A 16 -8.78 -15.24 -18.85
C GLY A 16 -8.96 -16.21 -17.68
N LYS A 17 -8.73 -17.50 -17.93
CA LYS A 17 -8.76 -18.58 -16.93
C LYS A 17 -7.37 -18.99 -16.42
N LYS A 18 -6.31 -18.30 -16.82
CA LYS A 18 -4.92 -18.64 -16.47
C LYS A 18 -4.32 -17.52 -15.61
N SER A 19 -3.38 -17.89 -14.76
CA SER A 19 -2.53 -16.92 -14.06
C SER A 19 -1.10 -17.01 -14.57
N VAL A 20 -0.46 -15.86 -14.69
CA VAL A 20 0.93 -15.72 -15.15
C VAL A 20 1.72 -14.99 -14.09
N GLU A 21 2.89 -15.50 -13.74
CA GLU A 21 3.79 -14.83 -12.82
C GLU A 21 4.56 -13.71 -13.52
N LEU A 22 4.69 -12.58 -12.83
CA LEU A 22 5.62 -11.51 -13.21
C LEU A 22 6.36 -11.02 -11.97
N GLY A 23 7.67 -11.10 -12.00
CA GLY A 23 8.50 -10.72 -10.87
C GLY A 23 9.88 -10.23 -11.25
N ASP A 24 10.75 -10.12 -10.26
CA ASP A 24 12.14 -9.73 -10.44
C ASP A 24 12.84 -10.66 -11.45
N PRO A 25 13.30 -10.16 -12.60
CA PRO A 25 13.88 -10.99 -13.66
C PRO A 25 15.10 -11.79 -13.22
N ARG A 26 15.77 -11.40 -12.14
CA ARG A 26 16.90 -12.15 -11.56
C ARG A 26 16.47 -13.48 -10.93
N ARG A 27 15.20 -13.62 -10.52
CA ARG A 27 14.62 -14.82 -9.91
C ARG A 27 13.57 -15.48 -10.79
N TYR A 28 12.83 -14.68 -11.55
CA TYR A 28 11.71 -15.10 -12.39
C TYR A 28 12.04 -14.92 -13.87
N VAL A 29 13.17 -15.48 -14.31
CA VAL A 29 13.70 -15.31 -15.69
C VAL A 29 12.67 -15.65 -16.75
N VAL A 30 11.96 -16.79 -16.60
CA VAL A 30 10.93 -17.23 -17.56
C VAL A 30 9.78 -16.20 -17.66
N SER A 31 9.39 -15.60 -16.55
CA SER A 31 8.33 -14.60 -16.53
C SER A 31 8.67 -13.31 -17.31
N ALA A 32 9.96 -13.00 -17.40
CA ALA A 32 10.42 -11.85 -18.18
C ALA A 32 10.14 -12.00 -19.68
N PHE A 33 10.08 -13.24 -20.19
CA PHE A 33 9.81 -13.53 -21.61
C PHE A 33 8.33 -13.77 -21.92
N ASN A 34 7.43 -13.80 -20.93
CA ASN A 34 6.01 -14.01 -21.17
C ASN A 34 5.36 -12.78 -21.80
N SER A 35 4.95 -12.90 -23.06
CA SER A 35 4.35 -11.82 -23.84
C SER A 35 2.92 -11.43 -23.37
N GLN A 36 2.23 -12.29 -22.61
CA GLN A 36 0.88 -11.99 -22.11
C GLN A 36 0.89 -10.84 -21.10
N THR A 37 2.00 -10.63 -20.37
CA THR A 37 2.17 -9.51 -19.44
C THR A 37 2.85 -8.29 -20.08
N GLY A 38 3.09 -8.32 -21.37
CA GLY A 38 3.77 -7.27 -22.14
C GLY A 38 5.02 -7.80 -22.86
N SER A 39 5.42 -7.12 -23.91
CA SER A 39 6.61 -7.44 -24.70
C SER A 39 7.91 -7.23 -23.92
N ILE A 40 8.99 -7.81 -24.39
CA ILE A 40 10.34 -7.59 -23.80
C ILE A 40 10.72 -6.09 -23.86
N THR A 41 10.36 -5.40 -24.95
CA THR A 41 10.61 -3.97 -25.08
C THR A 41 9.88 -3.14 -24.04
N GLU A 42 8.62 -3.49 -23.70
CA GLU A 42 7.84 -2.84 -22.66
C GLU A 42 8.43 -3.10 -21.25
N LYS A 43 8.95 -4.30 -21.02
CA LYS A 43 9.64 -4.64 -19.76
C LYS A 43 10.96 -3.89 -19.62
N LEU A 44 11.72 -3.72 -20.70
CA LEU A 44 12.90 -2.86 -20.75
C LEU A 44 12.53 -1.38 -20.56
N ALA A 45 11.38 -0.95 -21.11
CA ALA A 45 10.85 0.39 -20.86
C ALA A 45 10.55 0.64 -19.37
N PHE A 46 10.09 -0.37 -18.62
CA PHE A 46 9.94 -0.26 -17.18
C PHE A 46 11.29 -0.09 -16.46
N VAL A 47 12.34 -0.79 -16.89
CA VAL A 47 13.70 -0.54 -16.36
C VAL A 47 14.15 0.90 -16.67
N ARG A 48 13.86 1.38 -17.89
CA ARG A 48 14.12 2.78 -18.28
C ARG A 48 13.31 3.77 -17.44
N TYR A 49 12.06 3.45 -17.07
CA TYR A 49 11.25 4.25 -16.13
C TYR A 49 12.01 4.46 -14.82
N LEU A 50 12.60 3.42 -14.25
CA LEU A 50 13.35 3.51 -12.99
C LEU A 50 14.59 4.43 -13.09
N ALA A 51 15.21 4.51 -14.26
CA ALA A 51 16.38 5.35 -14.51
C ALA A 51 16.00 6.80 -14.91
N SER A 52 14.91 6.99 -15.66
CA SER A 52 14.52 8.30 -16.20
C SER A 52 14.04 9.27 -15.11
N LYS A 53 14.12 10.58 -15.37
CA LYS A 53 13.57 11.61 -14.47
C LYS A 53 12.12 11.93 -14.82
N PRO A 54 11.23 12.08 -13.81
CA PRO A 54 9.89 12.62 -14.02
C PRO A 54 9.97 14.07 -14.54
N ARG A 55 8.95 14.48 -15.29
CA ARG A 55 8.73 15.88 -15.65
C ARG A 55 7.93 16.58 -14.54
N VAL A 56 8.01 17.89 -14.50
CA VAL A 56 7.18 18.69 -13.58
C VAL A 56 5.71 18.50 -13.95
N GLY A 57 4.85 18.28 -12.96
CA GLY A 57 3.42 18.03 -13.16
C GLY A 57 3.07 16.69 -13.80
N GLU A 58 4.02 15.78 -13.99
CA GLU A 58 3.80 14.48 -14.60
C GLU A 58 3.22 13.48 -13.59
N SER A 59 2.20 12.72 -14.01
CA SER A 59 1.68 11.60 -13.22
C SER A 59 2.50 10.32 -13.45
N VAL A 60 2.34 9.34 -12.55
CA VAL A 60 2.94 8.01 -12.69
C VAL A 60 2.53 7.35 -14.00
N GLU A 61 1.23 7.41 -14.34
CA GLU A 61 0.72 6.86 -15.60
C GLU A 61 1.39 7.53 -16.80
N SER A 62 1.36 8.87 -16.85
CA SER A 62 1.94 9.62 -17.98
C SER A 62 3.43 9.31 -18.15
N HIS A 63 4.17 9.17 -17.06
CA HIS A 63 5.58 8.79 -17.11
C HIS A 63 5.79 7.37 -17.64
N LEU A 64 5.01 6.38 -17.15
CA LEU A 64 5.08 4.99 -17.62
C LEU A 64 4.71 4.87 -19.10
N ILE A 65 3.66 5.56 -19.55
CA ILE A 65 3.25 5.58 -20.96
C ILE A 65 4.34 6.23 -21.82
N ARG A 66 4.88 7.37 -21.40
CA ARG A 66 5.94 8.10 -22.13
C ARG A 66 7.20 7.27 -22.34
N VAL A 67 7.57 6.42 -21.40
CA VAL A 67 8.72 5.53 -21.58
C VAL A 67 8.42 4.28 -22.40
N GLY A 68 7.15 3.97 -22.68
CA GLY A 68 6.73 2.91 -23.59
C GLY A 68 6.34 1.60 -22.93
N THR A 69 5.73 1.61 -21.73
CA THR A 69 5.34 0.37 -21.01
C THR A 69 4.05 -0.29 -21.52
N GLY A 70 3.27 0.36 -22.39
CA GLY A 70 2.16 -0.17 -23.18
C GLY A 70 1.26 -1.22 -22.51
N THR A 71 1.31 -2.45 -23.01
CA THR A 71 0.54 -3.60 -22.50
C THR A 71 0.93 -3.97 -21.08
N LEU A 72 2.22 -3.88 -20.72
CA LEU A 72 2.70 -4.11 -19.36
C LEU A 72 2.01 -3.16 -18.37
N TYR A 73 1.88 -1.87 -18.73
CA TYR A 73 1.15 -0.92 -17.89
C TYR A 73 -0.32 -1.34 -17.75
N LYS A 74 -1.01 -1.57 -18.85
CA LYS A 74 -2.46 -1.86 -18.84
C LYS A 74 -2.82 -3.13 -18.07
N ARG A 75 -2.05 -4.22 -18.24
CA ARG A 75 -2.36 -5.54 -17.67
C ARG A 75 -1.79 -5.80 -16.30
N VAL A 76 -0.73 -5.09 -15.93
CA VAL A 76 -0.01 -5.37 -14.69
C VAL A 76 0.16 -4.14 -13.82
N LEU A 77 0.89 -3.12 -14.33
CA LEU A 77 1.35 -2.03 -13.49
C LEU A 77 0.20 -1.16 -13.00
N ARG A 78 -0.81 -0.87 -13.83
CA ARG A 78 -1.95 -0.04 -13.43
C ARG A 78 -2.65 -0.64 -12.21
N LYS A 79 -3.05 -1.92 -12.28
CA LYS A 79 -3.80 -2.58 -11.19
C LYS A 79 -2.93 -2.76 -9.94
N PHE A 80 -1.69 -3.17 -10.11
CA PHE A 80 -0.73 -3.26 -9.01
C PHE A 80 -0.54 -1.90 -8.32
N LEU A 81 -0.31 -0.84 -9.08
CA LEU A 81 -0.09 0.50 -8.54
C LEU A 81 -1.35 1.13 -7.94
N GLN A 82 -2.54 0.80 -8.45
CA GLN A 82 -3.79 1.17 -7.79
C GLN A 82 -3.86 0.63 -6.36
N GLY A 83 -3.45 -0.61 -6.14
CA GLY A 83 -3.38 -1.19 -4.80
C GLY A 83 -2.30 -0.56 -3.92
N VAL A 84 -1.20 -0.09 -4.52
CA VAL A 84 -0.10 0.57 -3.81
C VAL A 84 -0.44 2.00 -3.40
N PHE A 85 -1.08 2.75 -4.30
CA PHE A 85 -1.39 4.17 -4.10
C PHE A 85 -2.79 4.41 -3.56
N LEU A 86 -3.65 3.40 -3.55
CA LEU A 86 -5.10 3.49 -3.27
C LEU A 86 -5.82 4.49 -4.18
N SER A 87 -5.26 4.75 -5.35
CA SER A 87 -5.74 5.68 -6.35
C SER A 87 -5.30 5.26 -7.75
N ASP A 88 -5.96 5.81 -8.77
CA ASP A 88 -5.48 5.62 -10.15
C ASP A 88 -4.10 6.28 -10.33
N PRO A 89 -3.11 5.61 -10.93
CA PRO A 89 -1.77 6.15 -11.15
C PRO A 89 -1.72 7.46 -11.95
N SER A 90 -2.81 7.81 -12.65
CA SER A 90 -2.96 9.10 -13.35
C SER A 90 -3.07 10.30 -12.40
N GLN A 91 -3.50 10.07 -11.15
CA GLN A 91 -3.66 11.10 -10.13
C GLN A 91 -2.40 11.28 -9.26
N VAL A 92 -1.47 10.32 -9.29
CA VAL A 92 -0.32 10.30 -8.40
C VAL A 92 0.90 10.95 -9.06
N SER A 93 1.59 11.82 -8.32
CA SER A 93 2.84 12.45 -8.75
C SER A 93 3.88 11.40 -9.17
N ALA A 94 4.45 11.55 -10.36
CA ALA A 94 5.51 10.67 -10.86
C ALA A 94 6.76 10.69 -9.97
N THR A 95 7.05 11.79 -9.29
CA THR A 95 8.19 11.90 -8.38
C THR A 95 8.00 11.02 -7.16
N VAL A 96 6.86 11.17 -6.47
CA VAL A 96 6.54 10.40 -5.27
C VAL A 96 6.30 8.93 -5.61
N GLY A 97 5.50 8.67 -6.63
CA GLY A 97 5.18 7.30 -7.05
C GLY A 97 6.42 6.50 -7.46
N LYS A 98 7.39 7.14 -8.13
CA LYS A 98 8.65 6.49 -8.51
C LYS A 98 9.51 6.10 -7.29
N GLU A 99 9.55 6.92 -6.25
CA GLU A 99 10.26 6.59 -5.03
C GLU A 99 9.65 5.35 -4.35
N ILE A 100 8.31 5.30 -4.29
CA ILE A 100 7.58 4.14 -3.76
C ILE A 100 7.86 2.88 -4.60
N VAL A 101 7.78 2.98 -5.94
CA VAL A 101 8.09 1.85 -6.84
C VAL A 101 9.54 1.37 -6.63
N ARG A 102 10.49 2.30 -6.48
CA ARG A 102 11.89 1.93 -6.19
C ARG A 102 12.04 1.21 -4.86
N SER A 103 11.30 1.61 -3.82
CA SER A 103 11.34 0.94 -2.52
C SER A 103 10.85 -0.50 -2.59
N PHE A 104 9.83 -0.80 -3.41
CA PHE A 104 9.39 -2.17 -3.68
C PHE A 104 10.45 -3.01 -4.39
N ILE A 105 11.17 -2.40 -5.34
CA ILE A 105 12.20 -3.11 -6.12
C ILE A 105 13.46 -3.37 -5.29
N SER A 106 13.86 -2.43 -4.45
CA SER A 106 15.07 -2.55 -3.62
C SER A 106 14.81 -3.28 -2.30
N GLY A 107 13.59 -3.15 -1.75
CA GLY A 107 13.19 -3.73 -0.48
C GLY A 107 12.84 -5.23 -0.57
N LYS A 108 12.45 -5.79 0.57
CA LYS A 108 11.86 -7.13 0.67
C LYS A 108 10.43 -6.94 1.18
N PRO A 109 9.40 -7.24 0.37
CA PRO A 109 8.03 -7.19 0.86
C PRO A 109 7.83 -8.27 1.92
N GLY A 110 7.13 -7.94 3.00
CA GLY A 110 6.88 -8.89 4.07
C GLY A 110 5.91 -8.34 5.10
N LEU A 111 5.49 -9.21 6.01
CA LEU A 111 4.59 -8.91 7.11
C LEU A 111 5.20 -9.42 8.42
N PRO A 112 4.95 -8.76 9.56
CA PRO A 112 5.25 -9.33 10.86
C PRO A 112 4.55 -10.68 11.02
N ALA A 113 5.28 -11.71 11.43
CA ALA A 113 4.77 -13.09 11.50
C ALA A 113 3.49 -13.23 12.34
N ALA A 114 3.41 -12.47 13.44
CA ALA A 114 2.30 -12.51 14.40
C ALA A 114 1.29 -11.33 14.23
N GLY A 115 1.23 -10.71 13.06
CA GLY A 115 0.29 -9.63 12.76
C GLY A 115 0.93 -8.24 12.71
N VAL A 116 0.29 -7.34 11.96
CA VAL A 116 0.82 -5.98 11.68
C VAL A 116 0.94 -5.14 12.95
N ALA A 117 0.08 -5.34 13.95
CA ALA A 117 0.12 -4.65 15.24
C ALA A 117 1.45 -4.84 15.99
N LYS A 118 2.18 -5.93 15.73
CA LYS A 118 3.48 -6.20 16.37
C LYS A 118 4.53 -5.11 16.11
N LEU A 119 4.45 -4.40 15.00
CA LEU A 119 5.34 -3.26 14.74
C LEU A 119 5.12 -2.15 15.77
N SER A 120 3.87 -1.76 16.00
CA SER A 120 3.52 -0.73 16.98
C SER A 120 3.84 -1.17 18.42
N GLU A 121 3.58 -2.44 18.75
CA GLU A 121 3.94 -2.99 20.07
C GLU A 121 5.45 -2.89 20.33
N VAL A 122 6.29 -3.32 19.38
CA VAL A 122 7.75 -3.25 19.53
C VAL A 122 8.26 -1.81 19.65
N LEU A 123 7.66 -0.88 18.89
CA LEU A 123 8.02 0.53 18.97
C LEU A 123 7.59 1.14 20.32
N SER A 124 6.41 0.78 20.83
CA SER A 124 5.88 1.30 22.08
C SER A 124 6.74 0.93 23.30
N HIS A 125 7.42 -0.22 23.28
CA HIS A 125 8.33 -0.64 24.38
C HIS A 125 9.50 0.34 24.63
N ARG A 126 9.76 1.26 23.70
CA ARG A 126 10.81 2.29 23.85
C ARG A 126 10.28 3.62 24.37
N ILE A 127 8.97 3.70 24.58
CA ILE A 127 8.30 4.90 25.12
C ILE A 127 8.16 4.73 26.63
N HIS A 128 8.66 5.69 27.40
CA HIS A 128 8.67 5.59 28.87
C HIS A 128 7.27 5.70 29.48
N GLN A 129 6.40 6.51 28.89
CA GLN A 129 5.04 6.72 29.36
C GLN A 129 4.08 6.80 28.18
N ILE A 130 2.98 6.04 28.24
CA ILE A 130 1.90 6.06 27.27
C ILE A 130 0.59 6.21 28.04
N GLU A 131 -0.18 7.22 27.70
CA GLU A 131 -1.52 7.41 28.22
C GLU A 131 -2.53 6.92 27.18
N PHE A 132 -3.28 5.88 27.54
CA PHE A 132 -4.35 5.34 26.71
C PHE A 132 -5.69 5.98 27.08
N ASN A 133 -6.64 5.97 26.14
CA ASN A 133 -7.99 6.54 26.31
C ASN A 133 -7.98 8.04 26.67
N HIS A 134 -6.92 8.74 26.33
CA HIS A 134 -6.79 10.19 26.48
C HIS A 134 -6.97 10.86 25.10
N ARG A 135 -8.11 11.48 24.91
CA ARG A 135 -8.39 12.29 23.70
C ARG A 135 -7.85 13.70 23.93
N VAL A 136 -7.03 14.16 23.01
CA VAL A 136 -6.54 15.55 22.99
C VAL A 136 -7.42 16.35 22.03
N ASP A 137 -8.13 17.33 22.55
CA ASP A 137 -8.99 18.24 21.78
C ASP A 137 -8.35 19.63 21.57
N SER A 138 -7.37 20.00 22.38
CA SER A 138 -6.60 21.25 22.27
C SER A 138 -5.16 21.04 22.73
N LEU A 139 -4.23 21.80 22.14
CA LEU A 139 -2.84 21.80 22.56
C LEU A 139 -2.55 22.73 23.76
N GLU A 140 -3.54 23.46 24.26
CA GLU A 140 -3.37 24.37 25.41
C GLU A 140 -2.94 23.65 26.68
N GLU A 141 -3.36 22.38 26.85
CA GLU A 141 -2.95 21.54 27.97
C GLU A 141 -1.44 21.27 28.02
N PHE A 142 -0.76 21.41 26.89
CA PHE A 142 0.70 21.21 26.73
C PHE A 142 1.47 22.51 26.47
N ALA A 143 0.93 23.67 26.81
CA ALA A 143 1.48 24.98 26.47
C ALA A 143 2.92 25.24 26.98
N LYS A 144 3.41 24.43 27.91
CA LYS A 144 4.77 24.55 28.48
C LYS A 144 5.74 23.47 27.97
N GLU A 145 5.30 22.64 27.05
CA GLU A 145 6.03 21.49 26.54
C GLU A 145 6.33 21.64 25.06
N ASP A 146 7.33 20.94 24.57
CA ASP A 146 7.51 20.71 23.14
C ASP A 146 6.59 19.58 22.72
N VAL A 147 5.73 19.83 21.72
CA VAL A 147 4.67 18.92 21.29
C VAL A 147 4.92 18.42 19.87
N ILE A 148 4.83 17.13 19.66
CA ILE A 148 4.80 16.52 18.31
C ILE A 148 3.40 15.95 18.07
N VAL A 149 2.63 16.56 17.16
CA VAL A 149 1.35 16.01 16.70
C VAL A 149 1.64 14.95 15.63
N ALA A 150 1.45 13.68 16.00
CA ALA A 150 1.74 12.51 15.15
C ALA A 150 0.47 11.70 14.81
N THR A 151 -0.66 12.38 14.67
CA THR A 151 -1.96 11.80 14.29
C THR A 151 -2.10 11.73 12.77
N ASP A 152 -3.23 11.18 12.29
CA ASP A 152 -3.62 11.30 10.88
C ASP A 152 -3.77 12.77 10.46
N ALA A 153 -3.75 13.01 9.13
CA ALA A 153 -3.74 14.35 8.57
C ALA A 153 -4.95 15.20 8.99
N THR A 154 -6.14 14.60 9.15
CA THR A 154 -7.38 15.34 9.49
C THR A 154 -7.35 15.82 10.93
N ASN A 155 -6.98 14.94 11.87
CA ASN A 155 -6.85 15.31 13.28
C ASN A 155 -5.68 16.27 13.50
N ALA A 156 -4.56 16.08 12.81
CA ALA A 156 -3.45 17.04 12.87
C ALA A 156 -3.87 18.42 12.38
N ALA A 157 -4.61 18.51 11.28
CA ALA A 157 -5.12 19.80 10.78
C ALA A 157 -6.04 20.48 11.78
N HIS A 158 -6.91 19.73 12.44
CA HIS A 158 -7.80 20.26 13.47
C HIS A 158 -7.00 20.83 14.65
N LEU A 159 -6.08 20.04 15.22
CA LEU A 159 -5.29 20.45 16.40
C LEU A 159 -4.33 21.62 16.10
N LEU A 160 -3.80 21.69 14.89
CA LEU A 160 -2.77 22.65 14.50
C LEU A 160 -3.32 23.86 13.72
N GLY A 161 -4.62 23.89 13.41
CA GLY A 161 -5.22 24.94 12.59
C GLY A 161 -4.63 24.98 11.17
N LEU A 162 -4.26 23.84 10.58
CA LEU A 162 -3.68 23.81 9.24
C LEU A 162 -4.75 24.15 8.20
N SER A 163 -4.44 25.08 7.31
CA SER A 163 -5.38 25.57 6.27
C SER A 163 -5.62 24.55 5.15
N SER A 164 -4.73 23.58 4.98
CA SER A 164 -4.85 22.53 3.96
C SER A 164 -4.20 21.25 4.39
N ILE A 165 -4.81 20.13 4.01
CA ILE A 165 -4.26 18.78 4.11
C ILE A 165 -4.39 18.09 2.76
N PRO A 166 -3.53 17.11 2.45
CA PRO A 166 -3.72 16.27 1.28
C PRO A 166 -5.08 15.56 1.31
N THR A 167 -5.68 15.37 0.14
CA THR A 167 -6.87 14.50 0.00
C THR A 167 -6.58 13.14 0.59
N GLN A 168 -7.48 12.64 1.44
CA GLN A 168 -7.35 11.31 2.02
C GLN A 168 -8.00 10.28 1.09
N LEU A 169 -7.29 9.19 0.87
CA LEU A 169 -7.73 8.05 0.04
C LEU A 169 -8.20 6.91 0.93
N GLY A 170 -9.33 6.33 0.58
CA GLY A 170 -9.91 5.21 1.30
C GLY A 170 -9.65 3.86 0.64
N SER A 171 -9.79 2.81 1.44
CA SER A 171 -9.81 1.42 0.96
C SER A 171 -10.73 0.58 1.83
N THR A 172 -11.27 -0.49 1.24
CA THR A 172 -11.98 -1.53 1.99
C THR A 172 -11.16 -2.82 1.90
N THR A 173 -10.86 -3.42 3.05
CA THR A 173 -10.25 -4.74 3.13
C THR A 173 -11.27 -5.77 3.55
N TRP A 174 -11.35 -6.85 2.79
CA TRP A 174 -12.23 -7.99 3.00
C TRP A 174 -11.39 -9.20 3.38
N TYR A 175 -11.77 -9.86 4.47
CA TYR A 175 -11.15 -11.11 4.90
C TYR A 175 -12.15 -12.23 4.75
N HIS A 176 -11.85 -13.19 3.86
CA HIS A 176 -12.63 -14.40 3.71
C HIS A 176 -11.82 -15.60 4.16
N SER A 177 -12.50 -16.59 4.75
CA SER A 177 -11.89 -17.85 5.19
C SER A 177 -12.55 -19.04 4.50
N THR A 178 -11.76 -20.07 4.22
CA THR A 178 -12.25 -21.34 3.68
C THR A 178 -11.36 -22.49 4.16
N SER A 179 -11.97 -23.68 4.33
CA SER A 179 -11.25 -24.92 4.62
C SER A 179 -10.69 -25.61 3.37
N GLU A 180 -11.19 -25.23 2.18
CA GLU A 180 -10.66 -25.73 0.92
C GLU A 180 -9.39 -24.97 0.51
N PRO A 181 -8.33 -25.66 0.08
CA PRO A 181 -7.12 -25.01 -0.42
C PRO A 181 -7.43 -24.16 -1.65
N VAL A 182 -7.20 -22.85 -1.56
CA VAL A 182 -7.40 -21.93 -2.69
C VAL A 182 -6.17 -21.88 -3.59
N SER A 183 -4.99 -21.85 -2.99
CA SER A 183 -3.70 -21.77 -3.68
C SER A 183 -2.56 -22.01 -2.69
N ASP A 184 -1.48 -22.60 -3.16
CA ASP A 184 -0.21 -22.71 -2.40
C ASP A 184 0.66 -21.44 -2.53
N SER A 185 0.20 -20.47 -3.32
CA SER A 185 0.96 -19.25 -3.59
C SER A 185 0.80 -18.22 -2.48
N SER A 186 1.90 -17.67 -2.03
CA SER A 186 1.96 -16.48 -1.18
C SER A 186 2.14 -15.17 -1.98
N MET A 187 1.94 -15.21 -3.32
CA MET A 187 2.01 -14.03 -4.17
C MET A 187 0.70 -13.26 -4.16
N LEU A 188 0.81 -11.95 -4.33
CA LEU A 188 -0.33 -11.09 -4.59
C LEU A 188 -0.93 -11.41 -5.97
N HIS A 189 -2.24 -11.60 -6.04
CA HIS A 189 -2.99 -11.81 -7.28
C HIS A 189 -3.66 -10.51 -7.71
N ILE A 190 -3.57 -10.18 -8.98
CA ILE A 190 -4.25 -9.06 -9.63
C ILE A 190 -4.98 -9.53 -10.88
N ASP A 191 -6.11 -8.91 -11.19
CA ASP A 191 -6.82 -9.16 -12.45
C ASP A 191 -6.26 -8.25 -13.56
N GLY A 192 -5.58 -8.83 -14.53
CA GLY A 192 -4.98 -8.13 -15.67
C GLY A 192 -5.98 -7.69 -16.74
N GLU A 193 -7.27 -8.02 -16.59
CA GLU A 193 -8.36 -7.67 -17.52
C GLU A 193 -9.41 -6.74 -16.90
N ASP A 194 -9.22 -6.34 -15.64
CA ASP A 194 -10.07 -5.35 -14.93
C ASP A 194 -11.56 -5.73 -14.89
N ARG A 195 -11.87 -7.01 -14.58
CA ARG A 195 -13.23 -7.60 -14.65
C ARG A 195 -14.10 -7.32 -13.42
N GLY A 196 -13.60 -6.58 -12.44
CA GLY A 196 -14.36 -6.24 -11.24
C GLY A 196 -13.63 -5.33 -10.25
N ALA A 197 -14.28 -5.12 -9.11
CA ALA A 197 -13.87 -4.12 -8.11
C ALA A 197 -12.60 -4.47 -7.31
N VAL A 198 -12.20 -5.74 -7.28
CA VAL A 198 -11.02 -6.18 -6.51
C VAL A 198 -9.76 -5.65 -7.18
N VAL A 199 -8.95 -4.94 -6.42
CA VAL A 199 -7.66 -4.39 -6.86
C VAL A 199 -6.56 -5.44 -6.73
N ASN A 200 -6.54 -6.12 -5.59
CA ASN A 200 -5.64 -7.24 -5.32
C ASN A 200 -6.23 -8.22 -4.32
N SER A 201 -5.71 -9.44 -4.31
CA SER A 201 -6.07 -10.48 -3.35
C SER A 201 -4.88 -11.39 -3.07
N ILE A 202 -4.77 -11.89 -1.85
CA ILE A 202 -3.70 -12.79 -1.41
C ILE A 202 -4.23 -13.78 -0.38
N VAL A 203 -3.76 -15.03 -0.43
CA VAL A 203 -3.92 -15.98 0.69
C VAL A 203 -2.85 -15.62 1.73
N ILE A 204 -3.22 -14.76 2.68
CA ILE A 204 -2.26 -14.19 3.64
C ILE A 204 -1.74 -15.25 4.62
N SER A 205 -2.52 -16.28 4.91
CA SER A 205 -2.09 -17.43 5.72
C SER A 205 -0.96 -18.25 5.08
N ASN A 206 -0.73 -18.13 3.76
CA ASN A 206 0.43 -18.73 3.09
C ASN A 206 1.74 -17.96 3.34
N LEU A 207 1.67 -16.74 3.86
CA LEU A 207 2.86 -16.01 4.31
C LEU A 207 3.22 -16.36 5.75
N SER A 208 2.21 -16.46 6.62
CA SER A 208 2.39 -16.90 8.00
C SER A 208 1.15 -17.65 8.48
N SER A 209 1.35 -18.84 9.02
CA SER A 209 0.29 -19.67 9.59
C SER A 209 -0.40 -19.00 10.79
N ALA A 210 0.25 -18.05 11.46
CA ALA A 210 -0.34 -17.32 12.57
C ALA A 210 -1.51 -16.40 12.18
N TYR A 211 -1.72 -16.16 10.88
CA TYR A 211 -2.84 -15.36 10.38
C TYR A 211 -4.16 -16.14 10.25
N SER A 212 -4.15 -17.47 10.37
CA SER A 212 -5.36 -18.31 10.26
C SER A 212 -5.30 -19.50 11.20
N PRO A 213 -6.42 -19.99 11.71
CA PRO A 213 -6.48 -21.28 12.37
C PRO A 213 -5.98 -22.41 11.47
N GLU A 214 -5.46 -23.48 12.10
CA GLU A 214 -5.00 -24.68 11.38
C GLU A 214 -6.11 -25.24 10.46
N GLY A 215 -5.73 -25.64 9.26
CA GLY A 215 -6.64 -26.20 8.26
C GLY A 215 -7.53 -25.16 7.54
N LYS A 216 -7.36 -23.86 7.80
CA LYS A 216 -8.09 -22.80 7.10
C LYS A 216 -7.18 -21.87 6.33
N SER A 217 -7.59 -21.50 5.12
CA SER A 217 -6.99 -20.41 4.34
C SER A 217 -7.66 -19.08 4.70
N LEU A 218 -6.87 -18.03 4.93
CA LEU A 218 -7.36 -16.66 5.08
C LEU A 218 -6.97 -15.84 3.84
N ILE A 219 -7.99 -15.33 3.16
CA ILE A 219 -7.85 -14.53 1.95
C ILE A 219 -8.07 -13.07 2.30
N SER A 220 -7.06 -12.23 2.10
CA SER A 220 -7.13 -10.78 2.21
C SER A 220 -7.34 -10.16 0.83
N THR A 221 -8.33 -9.26 0.71
CA THR A 221 -8.76 -8.68 -0.57
C THR A 221 -8.98 -7.19 -0.40
N THR A 222 -8.54 -6.38 -1.36
CA THR A 222 -8.69 -4.92 -1.32
C THR A 222 -9.60 -4.43 -2.44
N THR A 223 -10.52 -3.52 -2.08
CA THR A 223 -11.31 -2.72 -3.03
C THR A 223 -11.14 -1.23 -2.73
N LEU A 224 -11.26 -0.36 -3.76
CA LEU A 224 -11.10 1.10 -3.63
C LEU A 224 -12.40 1.86 -3.84
N ILE A 225 -13.43 1.19 -4.31
CA ILE A 225 -14.75 1.75 -4.55
C ILE A 225 -15.78 1.04 -3.66
N PRO A 226 -16.87 1.69 -3.28
CA PRO A 226 -17.99 1.04 -2.63
C PRO A 226 -18.48 -0.13 -3.48
N THR A 227 -18.56 -1.30 -2.88
CA THR A 227 -18.99 -2.52 -3.56
C THR A 227 -19.69 -3.45 -2.59
N SER A 228 -20.51 -4.35 -3.09
CA SER A 228 -21.17 -5.38 -2.29
C SER A 228 -20.26 -6.60 -2.10
N GLU A 229 -20.49 -7.37 -1.04
CA GLU A 229 -19.78 -8.63 -0.83
C GLU A 229 -20.02 -9.62 -1.99
N SER A 230 -21.22 -9.64 -2.55
CA SER A 230 -21.55 -10.50 -3.70
C SER A 230 -20.72 -10.18 -4.93
N GLU A 231 -20.47 -8.90 -5.20
CA GLU A 231 -19.58 -8.48 -6.30
C GLU A 231 -18.11 -8.83 -6.02
N VAL A 232 -17.66 -8.66 -4.77
CA VAL A 232 -16.33 -9.10 -4.34
C VAL A 232 -16.17 -10.60 -4.55
N ARG A 233 -17.10 -11.43 -4.06
CA ARG A 233 -17.10 -12.88 -4.23
C ARG A 233 -17.10 -13.29 -5.70
N ARG A 234 -17.94 -12.65 -6.53
CA ARG A 234 -17.96 -12.89 -7.98
C ARG A 234 -16.59 -12.62 -8.60
N HIS A 235 -15.93 -11.53 -8.23
CA HIS A 235 -14.60 -11.21 -8.76
C HIS A 235 -13.51 -12.13 -8.20
N LEU A 236 -13.59 -12.50 -6.92
CA LEU A 236 -12.68 -13.48 -6.32
C LEU A 236 -12.77 -14.84 -6.99
N SER A 237 -13.97 -15.28 -7.40
CA SER A 237 -14.11 -16.55 -8.13
C SER A 237 -13.36 -16.54 -9.49
N ILE A 238 -13.26 -15.37 -10.12
CA ILE A 238 -12.46 -15.17 -11.34
C ILE A 238 -10.97 -15.17 -11.03
N ILE A 239 -10.56 -14.44 -10.00
CA ILE A 239 -9.14 -14.30 -9.61
C ILE A 239 -8.55 -15.65 -9.18
N TRP A 240 -9.29 -16.38 -8.37
CA TRP A 240 -8.82 -17.64 -7.79
C TRP A 240 -9.18 -18.87 -8.63
N GLY A 241 -10.09 -18.73 -9.61
CA GLY A 241 -10.57 -19.84 -10.43
C GLY A 241 -11.35 -20.89 -9.63
N ALA A 242 -11.93 -20.51 -8.51
CA ALA A 242 -12.64 -21.37 -7.57
C ALA A 242 -14.01 -20.77 -7.17
N PRO A 243 -15.00 -21.60 -6.84
CA PRO A 243 -16.26 -21.12 -6.28
C PRO A 243 -16.02 -20.47 -4.90
N THR A 244 -16.72 -19.36 -4.63
CA THR A 244 -16.56 -18.57 -3.40
C THR A 244 -17.81 -18.59 -2.53
N GLY A 245 -18.81 -19.42 -2.89
CA GLY A 245 -20.11 -19.48 -2.19
C GLY A 245 -19.98 -19.88 -0.73
N ASP A 246 -19.13 -20.86 -0.47
CA ASP A 246 -18.92 -21.44 0.87
C ASP A 246 -17.84 -20.73 1.69
N TRP A 247 -17.25 -19.65 1.17
CA TRP A 247 -16.28 -18.87 1.92
C TRP A 247 -16.98 -18.08 3.03
N GLU A 248 -16.43 -18.11 4.22
CA GLU A 248 -16.91 -17.33 5.36
C GLU A 248 -16.35 -15.89 5.28
N LEU A 249 -17.22 -14.88 5.38
CA LEU A 249 -16.75 -13.51 5.59
C LEU A 249 -16.34 -13.35 7.06
N VAL A 250 -15.05 -13.31 7.32
CA VAL A 250 -14.50 -13.15 8.68
C VAL A 250 -14.58 -11.70 9.14
N ALA A 251 -14.21 -10.76 8.26
CA ALA A 251 -14.23 -9.34 8.58
C ALA A 251 -14.25 -8.47 7.32
N LYS A 252 -14.80 -7.27 7.47
CA LYS A 252 -14.74 -6.18 6.52
C LYS A 252 -14.30 -4.91 7.23
N TYR A 253 -13.26 -4.26 6.72
CA TYR A 253 -12.78 -2.99 7.26
C TYR A 253 -12.86 -1.91 6.20
N ASP A 254 -13.73 -0.94 6.41
CA ASP A 254 -13.81 0.28 5.63
C ASP A 254 -12.92 1.34 6.28
N ILE A 255 -11.86 1.75 5.60
CA ILE A 255 -10.88 2.70 6.09
C ILE A 255 -10.90 3.93 5.17
N PRO A 256 -11.65 4.98 5.52
CA PRO A 256 -11.88 6.12 4.62
C PRO A 256 -10.64 7.02 4.44
N ALA A 257 -9.68 6.96 5.36
CA ALA A 257 -8.45 7.76 5.35
C ALA A 257 -7.22 6.85 5.55
N SER A 258 -6.98 5.97 4.56
CA SER A 258 -5.87 5.01 4.60
C SER A 258 -4.53 5.63 4.22
N LEU A 259 -4.51 6.50 3.19
CA LEU A 259 -3.30 7.14 2.67
C LEU A 259 -3.60 8.57 2.20
N PRO A 260 -2.65 9.50 2.32
CA PRO A 260 -2.73 10.80 1.69
C PRO A 260 -2.43 10.71 0.19
N LEU A 261 -3.17 11.45 -0.64
CA LEU A 261 -2.88 11.60 -2.07
C LEU A 261 -1.76 12.63 -2.28
N PHE A 262 -0.67 12.20 -2.86
CA PHE A 262 0.35 13.09 -3.42
C PHE A 262 0.10 13.27 -4.91
N GLY A 263 -0.73 14.24 -5.26
CA GLY A 263 -1.06 14.59 -6.64
C GLY A 263 0.11 15.24 -7.38
N THR A 264 -0.11 15.51 -8.67
CA THR A 264 0.91 16.10 -9.55
C THR A 264 1.39 17.47 -9.10
N ASP A 265 0.54 18.22 -8.40
CA ASP A 265 0.83 19.55 -7.89
C ASP A 265 1.27 19.57 -6.41
N SER A 266 1.39 18.40 -5.79
CA SER A 266 1.79 18.29 -4.39
C SER A 266 3.23 18.75 -4.19
N GLN A 267 3.41 19.67 -3.27
CA GLN A 267 4.74 20.09 -2.80
C GLN A 267 5.10 19.32 -1.54
N ARG A 268 6.36 18.91 -1.43
CA ARG A 268 6.88 18.35 -0.19
C ARG A 268 7.06 19.44 0.85
N VAL A 269 6.56 19.17 2.04
CA VAL A 269 6.82 20.05 3.18
C VAL A 269 8.17 19.64 3.79
N THR A 270 9.08 20.60 3.91
CA THR A 270 10.45 20.35 4.34
C THR A 270 10.67 20.50 5.84
N SER A 271 9.87 21.33 6.54
CA SER A 271 9.97 21.52 7.99
C SER A 271 8.85 20.81 8.72
N ALA A 272 9.17 20.16 9.83
CA ALA A 272 8.21 19.58 10.76
C ALA A 272 7.64 20.64 11.72
N ARG A 273 8.35 21.73 11.95
CA ARG A 273 7.96 22.79 12.88
C ARG A 273 6.78 23.61 12.35
N VAL A 274 5.71 23.67 13.10
CA VAL A 274 4.52 24.47 12.80
C VAL A 274 4.64 25.84 13.44
N THR A 275 4.95 25.87 14.72
CA THR A 275 5.25 27.09 15.49
C THR A 275 6.32 26.78 16.55
N LYS A 276 6.66 27.75 17.39
CA LYS A 276 7.65 27.54 18.44
C LYS A 276 7.15 26.47 19.42
N GLY A 277 7.91 25.38 19.56
CA GLY A 277 7.58 24.27 20.46
C GLY A 277 6.51 23.31 19.93
N VAL A 278 5.99 23.50 18.70
CA VAL A 278 4.96 22.63 18.13
C VAL A 278 5.41 22.09 16.77
N TYR A 279 5.38 20.80 16.65
CA TYR A 279 5.85 20.04 15.49
C TYR A 279 4.77 19.08 15.00
N VAL A 280 4.91 18.59 13.75
CA VAL A 280 3.99 17.67 13.13
C VAL A 280 4.73 16.54 12.43
N ALA A 281 4.28 15.30 12.64
CA ALA A 281 4.80 14.12 11.97
C ALA A 281 3.65 13.29 11.37
N GLY A 282 3.89 12.69 10.21
CA GLY A 282 2.94 11.81 9.53
C GLY A 282 3.41 11.49 8.11
N ASP A 283 2.83 10.45 7.50
CA ASP A 283 3.13 10.06 6.12
C ASP A 283 2.76 11.17 5.12
N TYR A 284 1.73 11.96 5.41
CA TYR A 284 1.32 13.14 4.62
C TYR A 284 2.38 14.25 4.55
N ARG A 285 3.46 14.14 5.33
CA ARG A 285 4.60 15.07 5.31
C ARG A 285 5.74 14.58 4.43
N CYS A 286 5.86 13.27 4.23
CA CYS A 286 6.99 12.63 3.52
C CYS A 286 6.56 11.84 2.29
N ALA A 287 5.91 10.69 2.50
CA ALA A 287 5.45 9.80 1.45
C ALA A 287 4.30 8.94 1.98
N PRO A 288 3.28 8.61 1.16
CA PRO A 288 2.09 7.87 1.58
C PRO A 288 2.43 6.40 1.85
N SER A 289 3.02 6.12 3.00
CA SER A 289 3.44 4.77 3.41
C SER A 289 3.89 4.75 4.87
N GLN A 290 3.93 3.55 5.47
CA GLN A 290 4.54 3.34 6.79
C GLN A 290 6.00 3.83 6.84
N ASN A 291 6.78 3.60 5.77
CA ASN A 291 8.14 4.11 5.68
C ASN A 291 8.17 5.65 5.68
N GLY A 292 7.20 6.29 5.04
CA GLY A 292 7.04 7.75 5.07
C GLY A 292 6.70 8.28 6.46
N ALA A 293 5.81 7.61 7.18
CA ALA A 293 5.48 7.94 8.56
C ALA A 293 6.69 7.83 9.49
N LEU A 294 7.43 6.72 9.41
CA LEU A 294 8.67 6.51 10.19
C LEU A 294 9.74 7.54 9.86
N LEU A 295 9.92 7.85 8.56
CA LEU A 295 10.87 8.88 8.12
C LEU A 295 10.47 10.26 8.65
N SER A 296 9.18 10.61 8.57
CA SER A 296 8.66 11.87 9.09
C SER A 296 8.92 12.01 10.60
N GLY A 297 8.60 10.98 11.38
CA GLY A 297 8.89 10.98 12.82
C GLY A 297 10.37 11.18 13.15
N ARG A 298 11.27 10.50 12.40
CA ARG A 298 12.71 10.67 12.55
C ARG A 298 13.18 12.10 12.24
N LEU A 299 12.70 12.68 11.13
CA LEU A 299 13.07 14.03 10.72
C LEU A 299 12.54 15.07 11.72
N THR A 300 11.31 14.86 12.23
CA THR A 300 10.72 15.72 13.26
C THR A 300 11.55 15.70 14.55
N ALA A 301 11.98 14.52 15.00
CA ALA A 301 12.83 14.41 16.18
C ALA A 301 14.21 15.08 15.98
N GLN A 302 14.77 15.00 14.76
CA GLN A 302 16.04 15.68 14.43
C GLN A 302 15.90 17.22 14.39
N GLU A 303 14.72 17.74 14.03
CA GLU A 303 14.46 19.18 13.99
C GLU A 303 14.17 19.73 15.41
N LEU A 304 13.65 18.90 16.31
CA LEU A 304 13.39 19.24 17.71
C LEU A 304 14.68 19.31 18.56
N LEU A 305 15.65 18.41 18.29
CA LEU A 305 16.92 18.30 19.05
C LEU A 305 17.97 19.30 18.56
#